data_86835c3b09adc769933ff02f670393db
#
_entry.id   86835c3b09adc769933ff02f670393db
#
_cell.length_a   1.000
_cell.length_b   1.000
_cell.length_c   1.000
_cell.angle_alpha   90.00
_cell.angle_beta   90.00
_cell.angle_gamma   90.00
#
_symmetry.space_group_name_H-M   'P 1'
#
loop_
_entity.id
_entity.type
_entity.pdbx_description
1 polymer ?
#
loop_
_entity_poly.entity_id
_entity_poly.type
_entity_poly.pdbx_seq_one_letter_code
_entity_poly.pdbx_strand_id
1 'polypeptide(L)'
;MAPSEDIPSSEQRHQKIQARILSLKKQISFSKWWTALFFLISLGAAVNFRFLPPISENVRQFLGISPSSTLISIALIVYAFSALILILGRMNTASVHFHGWSHIGYLSAFYLFYYYSGTLRDNFWAVFIAGLTILSLENYRVWSVCSETIKKEEKTLAFLDK
;
A
#
# COMPACT_ATOMS: atom_id res chain seq x y z
N MET A 1 -28.90 -35.55 -20.50
CA MET A 1 -29.21 -34.15 -20.82
C MET A 1 -28.07 -33.33 -20.29
N ALA A 2 -27.10 -32.99 -21.15
CA ALA A 2 -25.96 -32.16 -20.75
C ALA A 2 -26.42 -30.69 -20.70
N PRO A 3 -26.04 -29.89 -19.70
CA PRO A 3 -26.36 -28.48 -19.66
C PRO A 3 -25.65 -27.80 -20.84
N SER A 4 -26.42 -27.11 -21.68
CA SER A 4 -25.90 -26.24 -22.74
C SER A 4 -25.08 -25.16 -22.07
N GLU A 5 -23.73 -25.21 -22.21
CA GLU A 5 -22.84 -24.08 -21.89
C GLU A 5 -23.25 -22.91 -22.81
N ASP A 6 -23.94 -21.94 -22.24
CA ASP A 6 -24.27 -20.68 -22.92
C ASP A 6 -22.95 -19.98 -23.26
N ILE A 7 -22.51 -20.13 -24.50
CA ILE A 7 -21.36 -19.38 -25.02
C ILE A 7 -21.73 -17.90 -24.97
N PRO A 8 -21.07 -17.10 -24.14
CA PRO A 8 -21.42 -15.69 -23.98
C PRO A 8 -21.31 -14.95 -25.30
N SER A 9 -22.34 -14.17 -25.65
CA SER A 9 -22.38 -13.39 -26.88
C SER A 9 -21.18 -12.45 -27.00
N SER A 10 -20.78 -12.08 -28.22
CA SER A 10 -19.68 -11.17 -28.47
C SER A 10 -19.81 -9.87 -27.66
N GLU A 11 -21.00 -9.30 -27.56
CA GLU A 11 -21.29 -8.12 -26.76
C GLU A 11 -21.07 -8.33 -25.28
N GLN A 12 -21.45 -9.47 -24.72
CA GLN A 12 -21.19 -9.79 -23.32
C GLN A 12 -19.68 -9.91 -23.00
N ARG A 13 -18.90 -10.45 -23.95
CA ARG A 13 -17.43 -10.51 -23.84
C ARG A 13 -16.82 -9.11 -23.87
N HIS A 14 -17.26 -8.26 -24.77
CA HIS A 14 -16.85 -6.85 -24.86
C HIS A 14 -17.08 -6.10 -23.55
N GLN A 15 -18.29 -6.19 -23.01
CA GLN A 15 -18.64 -5.53 -21.74
C GLN A 15 -17.79 -6.03 -20.56
N LYS A 16 -17.55 -7.34 -20.48
CA LYS A 16 -16.68 -7.92 -19.42
C LYS A 16 -15.25 -7.41 -19.51
N ILE A 17 -14.67 -7.34 -20.71
CA ILE A 17 -13.30 -6.86 -20.90
C ILE A 17 -13.20 -5.38 -20.56
N GLN A 18 -14.13 -4.55 -21.01
CA GLN A 18 -14.17 -3.13 -20.68
C GLN A 18 -14.33 -2.88 -19.18
N ALA A 19 -15.21 -3.61 -18.50
CA ALA A 19 -15.37 -3.53 -17.05
C ALA A 19 -14.09 -3.91 -16.31
N ARG A 20 -13.36 -4.91 -16.80
CA ARG A 20 -12.06 -5.32 -16.24
C ARG A 20 -10.99 -4.26 -16.41
N ILE A 21 -10.87 -3.65 -17.59
CA ILE A 21 -9.94 -2.54 -17.84
C ILE A 21 -10.24 -1.36 -16.91
N LEU A 22 -11.52 -1.00 -16.74
CA LEU A 22 -11.93 0.06 -15.81
C LEU A 22 -11.55 -0.25 -14.36
N SER A 23 -11.76 -1.47 -13.91
CA SER A 23 -11.39 -1.90 -12.56
C SER A 23 -9.88 -1.83 -12.33
N LEU A 24 -9.05 -2.23 -13.31
CA LEU A 24 -7.60 -2.14 -13.24
C LEU A 24 -7.11 -0.68 -13.20
N LYS A 25 -7.69 0.21 -14.02
CA LYS A 25 -7.39 1.65 -13.98
C LYS A 25 -7.75 2.26 -12.63
N LYS A 26 -8.90 1.88 -12.05
CA LYS A 26 -9.30 2.31 -10.70
C LYS A 26 -8.32 1.83 -9.63
N GLN A 27 -7.79 0.62 -9.76
CA GLN A 27 -6.82 0.06 -8.81
C GLN A 27 -5.48 0.81 -8.83
N ILE A 28 -4.99 1.20 -10.02
CA ILE A 28 -3.79 2.06 -10.15
C ILE A 28 -4.03 3.43 -9.49
N SER A 29 -5.18 4.04 -9.71
CA SER A 29 -5.52 5.33 -9.11
C SER A 29 -5.61 5.23 -7.58
N PHE A 30 -6.23 4.17 -7.08
CA PHE A 30 -6.38 3.91 -5.65
C PHE A 30 -5.02 3.71 -4.95
N SER A 31 -4.08 3.03 -5.60
CA SER A 31 -2.71 2.86 -5.09
C SER A 31 -1.99 4.20 -4.86
N LYS A 32 -2.15 5.15 -5.80
CA LYS A 32 -1.57 6.50 -5.67
C LYS A 32 -2.19 7.29 -4.51
N TRP A 33 -3.48 7.15 -4.27
CA TRP A 33 -4.17 7.81 -3.16
C TRP A 33 -3.61 7.41 -1.80
N TRP A 34 -3.31 6.13 -1.61
CA TRP A 34 -2.69 5.64 -0.38
C TRP A 34 -1.29 6.22 -0.16
N THR A 35 -0.51 6.37 -1.22
CA THR A 35 0.79 7.04 -1.11
C THR A 35 0.64 8.51 -0.71
N ALA A 36 -0.34 9.23 -1.27
CA ALA A 36 -0.64 10.60 -0.86
C ALA A 36 -1.03 10.68 0.63
N LEU A 37 -1.81 9.71 1.12
CA LEU A 37 -2.15 9.62 2.54
C LEU A 37 -0.91 9.43 3.42
N PHE A 38 0.04 8.59 3.01
CA PHE A 38 1.31 8.43 3.72
C PHE A 38 2.09 9.74 3.80
N PHE A 39 2.16 10.50 2.70
CA PHE A 39 2.80 11.83 2.72
C PHE A 39 2.10 12.79 3.69
N LEU A 40 0.76 12.77 3.75
CA LEU A 40 0.00 13.60 4.68
C LEU A 40 0.32 13.25 6.14
N ILE A 41 0.37 11.95 6.47
CA ILE A 41 0.76 11.47 7.81
C ILE A 41 2.20 11.88 8.12
N SER A 42 3.12 11.73 7.16
CA SER A 42 4.52 12.12 7.31
C SER A 42 4.68 13.62 7.55
N LEU A 43 3.88 14.48 6.91
CA LEU A 43 3.83 15.90 7.21
C LEU A 43 3.42 16.17 8.66
N GLY A 44 2.41 15.45 9.16
CA GLY A 44 2.02 15.51 10.57
C GLY A 44 3.15 15.10 11.51
N ALA A 45 3.88 14.03 11.16
CA ALA A 45 5.04 13.57 11.93
C ALA A 45 6.21 14.56 11.88
N ALA A 46 6.46 15.22 10.74
CA ALA A 46 7.53 16.23 10.60
C ALA A 46 7.33 17.43 11.53
N VAL A 47 6.07 17.82 11.78
CA VAL A 47 5.73 18.85 12.77
C VAL A 47 5.56 18.29 14.19
N ASN A 48 6.01 17.06 14.40
CA ASN A 48 5.96 16.35 15.69
C ASN A 48 4.52 16.27 16.26
N PHE A 49 3.53 16.06 15.38
CA PHE A 49 2.11 15.98 15.72
C PHE A 49 1.63 17.08 16.69
N ARG A 50 2.13 18.31 16.54
CA ARG A 50 1.80 19.46 17.43
C ARG A 50 0.30 19.76 17.53
N PHE A 51 -0.48 19.28 16.56
CA PHE A 51 -1.94 19.42 16.53
C PHE A 51 -2.66 18.38 17.41
N LEU A 52 -1.94 17.33 17.85
CA LEU A 52 -2.52 16.35 18.78
C LEU A 52 -2.42 16.89 20.23
N PRO A 53 -3.44 16.63 21.06
CA PRO A 53 -3.35 16.92 22.47
C PRO A 53 -2.22 16.12 23.11
N PRO A 54 -1.56 16.67 24.16
CA PRO A 54 -0.53 15.92 24.87
C PRO A 54 -1.10 14.61 25.42
N ILE A 55 -0.29 13.56 25.38
CA ILE A 55 -0.68 12.25 25.89
C ILE A 55 -1.02 12.41 27.38
N SER A 56 -2.28 12.15 27.73
CA SER A 56 -2.72 12.26 29.12
C SER A 56 -2.03 11.23 30.02
N GLU A 57 -1.86 11.55 31.28
CA GLU A 57 -1.18 10.66 32.24
C GLU A 57 -1.89 9.31 32.36
N ASN A 58 -3.24 9.28 32.25
CA ASN A 58 -4.02 8.05 32.24
C ASN A 58 -3.66 7.13 31.06
N VAL A 59 -3.46 7.70 29.86
CA VAL A 59 -3.03 6.95 28.68
C VAL A 59 -1.59 6.45 28.84
N ARG A 60 -0.72 7.25 29.44
CA ARG A 60 0.66 6.89 29.75
C ARG A 60 0.75 5.73 30.75
N GLN A 61 -0.08 5.74 31.78
CA GLN A 61 -0.18 4.64 32.74
C GLN A 61 -0.71 3.35 32.09
N PHE A 62 -1.68 3.47 31.19
CA PHE A 62 -2.23 2.33 30.45
C PHE A 62 -1.21 1.73 29.45
N LEU A 63 -0.46 2.56 28.72
CA LEU A 63 0.55 2.11 27.75
C LEU A 63 1.83 1.58 28.40
N GLY A 64 2.10 1.94 29.65
CA GLY A 64 3.30 1.53 30.38
C GLY A 64 4.56 2.29 29.95
N ILE A 65 5.72 1.65 30.13
CA ILE A 65 7.02 2.24 29.81
C ILE A 65 7.19 2.27 28.28
N SER A 66 7.54 3.44 27.74
CA SER A 66 7.83 3.57 26.30
C SER A 66 9.00 2.68 25.90
N PRO A 67 8.92 1.98 24.75
CA PRO A 67 10.04 1.20 24.23
C PRO A 67 11.21 2.15 23.89
N SER A 68 12.44 1.64 24.01
CA SER A 68 13.62 2.42 23.65
C SER A 68 13.65 2.68 22.14
N SER A 69 14.22 3.82 21.72
CA SER A 69 14.35 4.15 20.29
C SER A 69 15.13 3.10 19.51
N THR A 70 16.11 2.47 20.15
CA THR A 70 16.89 1.36 19.56
C THR A 70 16.00 0.15 19.24
N LEU A 71 15.12 -0.24 20.16
CA LEU A 71 14.19 -1.36 19.93
C LEU A 71 13.23 -1.04 18.80
N ILE A 72 12.68 0.18 18.76
CA ILE A 72 11.81 0.64 17.68
C ILE A 72 12.55 0.60 16.33
N SER A 73 13.81 1.06 16.31
CA SER A 73 14.62 1.06 15.08
C SER A 73 14.92 -0.34 14.57
N ILE A 74 15.24 -1.29 15.44
CA ILE A 74 15.43 -2.69 15.07
C ILE A 74 14.13 -3.27 14.49
N ALA A 75 13.01 -3.03 15.15
CA ALA A 75 11.71 -3.48 14.67
C ALA A 75 11.37 -2.87 13.28
N LEU A 76 11.67 -1.59 13.05
CA LEU A 76 11.49 -0.93 11.76
C LEU A 76 12.35 -1.56 10.66
N ILE A 77 13.62 -1.85 10.95
CA ILE A 77 14.53 -2.51 9.99
C ILE A 77 14.01 -3.89 9.62
N VAL A 78 13.65 -4.71 10.62
CA VAL A 78 13.09 -6.06 10.39
C VAL A 78 11.81 -5.98 9.56
N TYR A 79 10.91 -5.05 9.91
CA TYR A 79 9.69 -4.81 9.16
C TYR A 79 9.97 -4.40 7.71
N ALA A 80 10.85 -3.42 7.48
CA ALA A 80 11.18 -2.92 6.15
C ALA A 80 11.78 -4.04 5.28
N PHE A 81 12.71 -4.81 5.82
CA PHE A 81 13.31 -5.94 5.11
C PHE A 81 12.27 -7.01 4.74
N SER A 82 11.40 -7.37 5.69
CA SER A 82 10.33 -8.35 5.48
C SER A 82 9.34 -7.86 4.41
N ALA A 83 8.95 -6.58 4.46
CA ALA A 83 8.06 -5.99 3.47
C ALA A 83 8.67 -6.02 2.06
N LEU A 84 9.96 -5.66 1.92
CA LEU A 84 10.67 -5.70 0.65
C LEU A 84 10.73 -7.11 0.07
N ILE A 85 11.10 -8.12 0.87
CA ILE A 85 11.13 -9.51 0.43
C ILE A 85 9.75 -9.98 -0.05
N LEU A 86 8.70 -9.65 0.70
CA LEU A 86 7.32 -10.01 0.33
C LEU A 86 6.87 -9.34 -0.97
N ILE A 87 7.19 -8.06 -1.16
CA ILE A 87 6.84 -7.34 -2.39
C ILE A 87 7.58 -7.94 -3.59
N LEU A 88 8.89 -8.15 -3.46
CA LEU A 88 9.72 -8.73 -4.52
C LEU A 88 9.29 -10.16 -4.86
N GLY A 89 9.00 -10.99 -3.85
CA GLY A 89 8.50 -12.35 -4.05
C GLY A 89 7.14 -12.40 -4.79
N ARG A 90 6.33 -11.35 -4.65
CA ARG A 90 5.04 -11.24 -5.34
C ARG A 90 5.11 -10.61 -6.73
N MET A 91 6.26 -10.09 -7.16
CA MET A 91 6.40 -9.45 -8.49
C MET A 91 6.10 -10.42 -9.65
N ASN A 92 6.36 -11.72 -9.46
CA ASN A 92 6.08 -12.76 -10.45
C ASN A 92 4.65 -13.33 -10.39
N THR A 93 3.82 -12.87 -9.45
CA THR A 93 2.47 -13.41 -9.28
C THR A 93 1.45 -12.52 -9.97
N ALA A 94 0.65 -13.08 -10.86
CA ALA A 94 -0.37 -12.34 -11.65
C ALA A 94 -1.54 -11.79 -10.82
N SER A 95 -1.61 -12.10 -9.52
CA SER A 95 -2.68 -11.60 -8.64
C SER A 95 -2.39 -10.17 -8.18
N VAL A 96 -3.22 -9.23 -8.62
CA VAL A 96 -3.13 -7.83 -8.24
C VAL A 96 -4.00 -7.58 -7.02
N HIS A 97 -3.50 -7.93 -5.82
CA HIS A 97 -4.08 -7.41 -4.58
C HIS A 97 -3.17 -6.30 -4.03
N PHE A 98 -3.72 -5.10 -3.95
CA PHE A 98 -3.03 -3.96 -3.34
C PHE A 98 -3.08 -4.09 -1.80
N HIS A 99 -1.91 -4.22 -1.18
CA HIS A 99 -1.77 -4.31 0.27
C HIS A 99 -1.18 -3.03 0.90
N GLY A 100 -1.05 -1.97 0.12
CA GLY A 100 -0.41 -0.72 0.55
C GLY A 100 -1.04 -0.10 1.81
N TRP A 101 -2.33 -0.29 2.04
CA TRP A 101 -2.99 0.19 3.26
C TRP A 101 -2.41 -0.42 4.54
N SER A 102 -2.01 -1.71 4.52
CA SER A 102 -1.36 -2.37 5.66
C SER A 102 0.00 -1.72 5.96
N HIS A 103 0.78 -1.43 4.92
CA HIS A 103 2.08 -0.78 5.09
C HIS A 103 1.94 0.62 5.71
N ILE A 104 0.92 1.39 5.30
CA ILE A 104 0.67 2.71 5.87
C ILE A 104 0.29 2.59 7.34
N GLY A 105 -0.54 1.62 7.71
CA GLY A 105 -0.89 1.35 9.11
C GLY A 105 0.34 1.07 9.98
N TYR A 106 1.22 0.17 9.53
CA TYR A 106 2.45 -0.15 10.25
C TYR A 106 3.42 1.04 10.33
N LEU A 107 3.62 1.77 9.22
CA LEU A 107 4.49 2.94 9.21
C LEU A 107 3.96 4.07 10.11
N SER A 108 2.64 4.27 10.13
CA SER A 108 2.00 5.21 11.05
C SER A 108 2.20 4.80 12.51
N ALA A 109 2.14 3.50 12.81
CA ALA A 109 2.41 2.99 14.15
C ALA A 109 3.88 3.26 14.56
N PHE A 110 4.85 3.13 13.66
CA PHE A 110 6.24 3.50 13.96
C PHE A 110 6.38 5.00 14.27
N TYR A 111 5.72 5.89 13.51
CA TYR A 111 5.69 7.31 13.86
C TYR A 111 5.10 7.55 15.26
N LEU A 112 4.02 6.87 15.62
CA LEU A 112 3.41 6.99 16.94
C LEU A 112 4.30 6.41 18.04
N PHE A 113 5.01 5.31 17.82
CA PHE A 113 5.96 4.76 18.78
C PHE A 113 7.14 5.72 19.04
N TYR A 114 7.70 6.30 17.98
CA TYR A 114 8.75 7.32 18.13
C TYR A 114 8.21 8.60 18.78
N TYR A 115 6.98 9.00 18.49
CA TYR A 115 6.34 10.12 19.16
C TYR A 115 6.17 9.84 20.67
N TYR A 116 5.68 8.64 21.03
CA TYR A 116 5.52 8.23 22.42
C TYR A 116 6.83 8.13 23.17
N SER A 117 7.91 7.66 22.53
CA SER A 117 9.26 7.60 23.12
C SER A 117 9.95 8.97 23.19
N GLY A 118 9.35 10.03 22.62
CA GLY A 118 9.95 11.37 22.55
C GLY A 118 11.10 11.50 21.55
N THR A 119 11.34 10.51 20.71
CA THR A 119 12.49 10.44 19.77
C THR A 119 12.08 10.55 18.29
N LEU A 120 10.85 11.01 18.02
CA LEU A 120 10.32 11.11 16.66
C LEU A 120 11.18 12.02 15.77
N ARG A 121 11.63 13.15 16.29
CA ARG A 121 12.42 14.14 15.52
C ARG A 121 13.73 13.54 14.99
N ASP A 122 14.40 12.74 15.79
CA ASP A 122 15.69 12.15 15.44
C ASP A 122 15.53 10.95 14.48
N ASN A 123 14.38 10.27 14.54
CA ASN A 123 14.12 9.03 13.78
C ASN A 123 13.10 9.22 12.64
N PHE A 124 12.61 10.43 12.39
CA PHE A 124 11.63 10.75 11.34
C PHE A 124 12.07 10.22 9.99
N TRP A 125 13.32 10.50 9.59
CA TRP A 125 13.83 10.11 8.29
C TRP A 125 13.92 8.60 8.09
N ALA A 126 14.17 7.85 9.16
CA ALA A 126 14.21 6.38 9.07
C ALA A 126 12.84 5.81 8.64
N VAL A 127 11.75 6.26 9.26
CA VAL A 127 10.39 5.83 8.91
C VAL A 127 10.00 6.35 7.53
N PHE A 128 10.35 7.61 7.22
CA PHE A 128 9.99 8.23 5.94
C PHE A 128 10.64 7.51 4.76
N ILE A 129 11.96 7.24 4.82
CA ILE A 129 12.69 6.54 3.75
C ILE A 129 12.20 5.11 3.61
N ALA A 130 12.02 4.38 4.72
CA ALA A 130 11.46 3.03 4.69
C ALA A 130 10.08 3.01 4.03
N GLY A 131 9.20 3.93 4.42
CA GLY A 131 7.85 4.05 3.87
C GLY A 131 7.84 4.42 2.39
N LEU A 132 8.66 5.40 2.00
CA LEU A 132 8.80 5.81 0.60
C LEU A 132 9.27 4.64 -0.27
N THR A 133 10.27 3.88 0.18
CA THR A 133 10.80 2.73 -0.55
C THR A 133 9.75 1.62 -0.70
N ILE A 134 9.10 1.23 0.39
CA ILE A 134 8.09 0.17 0.39
C ILE A 134 6.90 0.54 -0.51
N LEU A 135 6.35 1.76 -0.34
CA LEU A 135 5.19 2.19 -1.10
C LEU A 135 5.50 2.44 -2.58
N SER A 136 6.71 2.91 -2.90
CA SER A 136 7.14 3.08 -4.30
C SER A 136 7.25 1.74 -5.02
N LEU A 137 7.82 0.73 -4.37
CA LEU A 137 7.91 -0.62 -4.93
C LEU A 137 6.54 -1.28 -5.08
N GLU A 138 5.65 -1.14 -4.10
CA GLU A 138 4.29 -1.67 -4.19
C GLU A 138 3.49 -0.98 -5.31
N ASN A 139 3.61 0.34 -5.44
CA ASN A 139 3.01 1.10 -6.55
C ASN A 139 3.55 0.67 -7.91
N TYR A 140 4.86 0.49 -8.02
CA TYR A 140 5.49 0.02 -9.26
C TYR A 140 4.98 -1.37 -9.64
N ARG A 141 4.90 -2.28 -8.67
CA ARG A 141 4.35 -3.62 -8.88
C ARG A 141 2.91 -3.57 -9.42
N VAL A 142 2.03 -2.83 -8.74
CA VAL A 142 0.63 -2.67 -9.14
C VAL A 142 0.53 -2.07 -10.53
N TRP A 143 1.28 -1.00 -10.79
CA TRP A 143 1.29 -0.34 -12.09
C TRP A 143 1.78 -1.28 -13.21
N SER A 144 2.87 -2.00 -13.00
CA SER A 144 3.45 -2.93 -13.99
C SER A 144 2.46 -4.03 -14.37
N VAL A 145 1.92 -4.75 -13.37
CA VAL A 145 0.98 -5.86 -13.60
C VAL A 145 -0.33 -5.38 -14.23
N CYS A 146 -0.89 -4.27 -13.74
CA CYS A 146 -2.12 -3.70 -14.32
C CYS A 146 -1.91 -3.23 -15.75
N SER A 147 -0.79 -2.54 -16.04
CA SER A 147 -0.48 -2.05 -17.41
C SER A 147 -0.32 -3.20 -18.40
N GLU A 148 0.36 -4.27 -18.03
CA GLU A 148 0.50 -5.45 -18.88
C GLU A 148 -0.84 -6.13 -19.15
N THR A 149 -1.66 -6.26 -18.10
CA THR A 149 -2.98 -6.87 -18.23
C THR A 149 -3.90 -6.01 -19.11
N ILE A 150 -3.91 -4.69 -18.92
CA ILE A 150 -4.69 -3.76 -19.77
C ILE A 150 -4.27 -3.90 -21.24
N LYS A 151 -2.97 -3.90 -21.53
CA LYS A 151 -2.48 -4.08 -22.91
C LYS A 151 -2.91 -5.40 -23.54
N LYS A 152 -2.98 -6.49 -22.76
CA LYS A 152 -3.48 -7.79 -23.24
C LYS A 152 -4.97 -7.75 -23.54
N GLU A 153 -5.76 -7.16 -22.65
CA GLU A 153 -7.20 -7.03 -22.82
C GLU A 153 -7.56 -6.10 -24.00
N GLU A 154 -6.85 -4.99 -24.18
CA GLU A 154 -7.03 -4.08 -25.33
C GLU A 154 -6.74 -4.78 -26.67
N LYS A 155 -5.68 -5.61 -26.73
CA LYS A 155 -5.41 -6.43 -27.92
C LYS A 155 -6.53 -7.42 -28.20
N THR A 156 -7.08 -8.05 -27.18
CA THR A 156 -8.20 -8.98 -27.32
C THR A 156 -9.45 -8.27 -27.87
N LEU A 157 -9.75 -7.06 -27.39
CA LEU A 157 -10.83 -6.23 -27.93
C LEU A 157 -10.63 -5.94 -29.42
N ALA A 158 -9.42 -5.51 -29.81
CA ALA A 158 -9.11 -5.22 -31.22
C ALA A 158 -9.22 -6.43 -32.16
N PHE A 159 -9.13 -7.65 -31.62
CA PHE A 159 -9.40 -8.88 -32.40
C PHE A 159 -10.89 -9.20 -32.49
N LEU A 160 -11.69 -8.83 -31.52
CA LEU A 160 -13.13 -9.04 -31.53
C LEU A 160 -13.89 -8.04 -32.42
N ASP A 161 -13.28 -6.89 -32.71
CA ASP A 161 -13.83 -5.82 -33.57
C ASP A 161 -13.53 -6.04 -35.06
N LYS A 162 -12.77 -7.09 -35.42
CA LYS A 162 -12.48 -7.48 -36.84
C LYS A 162 -13.38 -8.58 -37.34
#